data_88eab48930605e84ac56989ca52e2983
#
_entry.id   88eab48930605e84ac56989ca52e2983
#
_cell.length_a   1.000
_cell.length_b   1.000
_cell.length_c   1.000
_cell.angle_alpha   90.00
_cell.angle_beta   90.00
_cell.angle_gamma   90.00
#
_symmetry.space_group_name_H-M   'P 1'
#
loop_
_entity.id
_entity.type
_entity.pdbx_description
1 polymer ?
#
loop_
_entity_poly.entity_id
_entity_poly.type
_entity_poly.pdbx_seq_one_letter_code
_entity_poly.pdbx_strand_id
1 'polypeptide(L)'
;MICRKRLNSLVPALLGMCVFACGMGTACAKEKVAPLLPAPTVGQLAWHDMEMYAFVHFTINTFTGKEWGYGDEKPELFNPSDFDADDLVKTLADAGFKGVVLTCKHHDGFCLWPTKTTRHSVASSPWKNGKGDVVKDVSRACKKYGLKFGVYLSPWDRNASSYGTPEYIRMYRRQLKELATGYGPLFLAWFDGANGGDGYYGGAREKRSIDRSTYYQWKTTWGELKKLQPKAVIFSDVGPDVRWVGNESGYAGYPCWATYTPVPLQAGTEPSPGTVRYQLGVEGTVDGKYWIPAEVDVSIRPGWFWHDHENSRVRTPENLLELYFNSVGRGANLNLNVPPDRSGRIHEEDKKSLAGFRALLNELYSRNFAEGAEANSSSTLNGYGARHVLDRKRATYWVASKGDRNPFLTLKLPDSATFDVIRLAEPIQLGQRVRKFRVEVRENGRFVTWVEGSSIGARVILKGRPVTTDEVRVVLEEFKAVPALCEVSLWKYPGFLNAPSVSYDLSLIHISEPTRRRGI
;
A
#
# COMPACT_ATOMS: atom_id res chain seq x y z
N MET A 1 74.35 43.68 -11.24
CA MET A 1 75.02 44.48 -10.23
C MET A 1 74.71 43.85 -8.89
N ILE A 2 75.64 43.02 -8.33
CA ILE A 2 76.48 43.40 -7.19
C ILE A 2 75.62 43.58 -5.93
N CYS A 3 75.77 42.92 -4.81
CA CYS A 3 76.84 42.15 -4.17
C CYS A 3 76.41 41.84 -2.72
N ARG A 4 76.83 40.70 -2.24
CA ARG A 4 77.42 40.38 -0.92
C ARG A 4 76.57 40.37 0.37
N LYS A 5 76.39 39.19 0.98
CA LYS A 5 77.26 38.54 2.00
C LYS A 5 77.19 39.10 3.42
N ARG A 6 76.80 38.25 4.39
CA ARG A 6 77.57 37.70 5.55
C ARG A 6 76.60 37.03 6.51
N LEU A 7 76.67 35.80 6.87
CA LEU A 7 77.51 34.97 7.73
C LEU A 7 77.46 35.30 9.24
N ASN A 8 77.20 34.24 9.96
CA ASN A 8 77.42 33.88 11.38
C ASN A 8 76.31 34.26 12.35
N SER A 9 75.81 33.34 13.24
CA SER A 9 76.53 32.44 14.13
C SER A 9 75.57 31.41 14.75
N LEU A 10 76.10 30.23 15.07
CA LEU A 10 75.53 29.11 15.79
C LEU A 10 75.18 29.41 17.25
N VAL A 11 74.00 28.94 17.72
CA VAL A 11 73.82 28.43 19.10
C VAL A 11 72.83 27.25 19.04
N PRO A 12 73.11 26.08 19.59
CA PRO A 12 72.18 24.96 19.64
C PRO A 12 71.29 25.06 20.89
N ALA A 13 69.99 25.15 20.72
CA ALA A 13 69.04 24.95 21.81
C ALA A 13 68.40 23.58 21.68
N LEU A 14 68.70 22.69 22.62
CA LEU A 14 67.93 21.44 22.85
C LEU A 14 66.49 21.85 23.22
N LEU A 15 65.53 21.44 22.39
CA LEU A 15 64.11 21.40 22.79
C LEU A 15 63.62 19.96 22.67
N GLY A 16 63.16 19.46 23.80
CA GLY A 16 62.62 18.13 23.94
C GLY A 16 61.43 17.86 23.03
N MET A 17 61.52 16.72 22.35
CA MET A 17 60.45 16.16 21.51
C MET A 17 59.40 15.55 22.42
N CYS A 18 58.34 16.29 22.79
CA CYS A 18 57.09 15.68 23.28
C CYS A 18 56.39 15.01 22.09
N VAL A 19 56.52 13.71 22.01
CA VAL A 19 55.71 12.88 21.10
C VAL A 19 54.26 12.89 21.66
N PHE A 20 53.42 13.77 21.15
CA PHE A 20 51.97 13.61 21.26
C PHE A 20 51.59 12.42 20.35
N ALA A 21 51.41 11.25 20.94
CA ALA A 21 50.73 10.14 20.30
C ALA A 21 49.26 10.57 20.11
N CYS A 22 48.95 11.21 18.99
CA CYS A 22 47.61 11.43 18.55
C CYS A 22 47.05 10.05 18.22
N GLY A 23 46.29 9.46 19.16
CA GLY A 23 45.54 8.26 18.92
C GLY A 23 44.53 8.51 17.80
N MET A 24 44.93 8.24 16.55
CA MET A 24 43.99 8.08 15.45
C MET A 24 43.08 6.91 15.80
N GLY A 25 41.98 7.19 16.46
CA GLY A 25 40.86 6.26 16.53
C GLY A 25 40.46 5.94 15.09
N THR A 26 40.88 4.78 14.61
CA THR A 26 40.36 4.23 13.36
C THR A 26 38.83 4.16 13.51
N ALA A 27 38.13 5.10 12.90
CA ALA A 27 36.69 4.99 12.76
C ALA A 27 36.46 3.65 12.03
N CYS A 28 36.08 2.62 12.79
CA CYS A 28 35.78 1.32 12.25
C CYS A 28 34.63 1.49 11.26
N ALA A 29 34.90 1.28 9.98
CA ALA A 29 33.92 1.48 8.91
C ALA A 29 32.66 0.66 9.20
N LYS A 30 31.47 1.29 9.01
CA LYS A 30 30.17 0.62 9.17
C LYS A 30 30.13 -0.66 8.32
N GLU A 31 29.83 -1.78 8.92
CA GLU A 31 29.78 -3.07 8.22
C GLU A 31 28.59 -3.10 7.24
N LYS A 32 28.81 -3.57 6.02
CA LYS A 32 27.75 -3.64 5.01
C LYS A 32 26.83 -4.83 5.27
N VAL A 33 25.52 -4.55 5.39
CA VAL A 33 24.49 -5.58 5.49
C VAL A 33 24.00 -5.93 4.09
N ALA A 34 24.20 -7.19 3.66
CA ALA A 34 23.70 -7.65 2.38
C ALA A 34 22.17 -7.83 2.40
N PRO A 35 21.44 -7.41 1.35
CA PRO A 35 20.00 -7.67 1.26
C PRO A 35 19.73 -9.18 1.07
N LEU A 36 18.66 -9.65 1.68
CA LEU A 36 18.04 -10.95 1.39
C LEU A 36 17.09 -10.75 0.20
N LEU A 37 17.37 -11.47 -0.89
CA LEU A 37 16.54 -11.39 -2.08
C LEU A 37 15.35 -12.36 -2.02
N PRO A 38 14.20 -12.00 -2.65
CA PRO A 38 13.93 -10.75 -3.34
C PRO A 38 13.76 -9.57 -2.37
N ALA A 39 14.09 -8.37 -2.84
CA ALA A 39 13.94 -7.13 -2.11
C ALA A 39 13.16 -6.10 -2.95
N PRO A 40 12.48 -5.12 -2.33
CA PRO A 40 11.66 -4.15 -3.04
C PRO A 40 12.47 -3.20 -3.91
N THR A 41 11.89 -2.80 -5.03
CA THR A 41 12.34 -1.67 -5.85
C THR A 41 12.08 -0.34 -5.14
N VAL A 42 12.69 0.74 -5.63
CA VAL A 42 12.45 2.10 -5.11
C VAL A 42 10.96 2.48 -5.20
N GLY A 43 10.26 2.10 -6.29
CA GLY A 43 8.83 2.32 -6.44
C GLY A 43 8.00 1.57 -5.39
N GLN A 44 8.33 0.29 -5.14
CA GLN A 44 7.67 -0.51 -4.13
C GLN A 44 7.96 -0.01 -2.70
N LEU A 45 9.16 0.49 -2.41
CA LEU A 45 9.45 1.14 -1.12
C LEU A 45 8.56 2.36 -0.90
N ALA A 46 8.45 3.23 -1.90
CA ALA A 46 7.59 4.41 -1.84
C ALA A 46 6.10 4.03 -1.71
N TRP A 47 5.68 2.93 -2.34
CA TRP A 47 4.33 2.40 -2.20
C TRP A 47 4.07 1.86 -0.78
N HIS A 48 5.00 1.11 -0.19
CA HIS A 48 4.88 0.66 1.20
C HIS A 48 4.70 1.81 2.19
N ASP A 49 5.37 2.96 1.95
CA ASP A 49 5.28 4.14 2.81
C ASP A 49 3.91 4.83 2.76
N MET A 50 3.09 4.50 1.78
CA MET A 50 1.73 5.06 1.68
C MET A 50 0.79 4.47 2.72
N GLU A 51 0.92 3.21 3.08
CA GLU A 51 0.07 2.46 4.00
C GLU A 51 -1.39 2.40 3.55
N MET A 52 -2.04 3.56 3.32
CA MET A 52 -3.42 3.63 2.82
C MET A 52 -3.61 4.73 1.79
N TYR A 53 -4.44 4.44 0.80
CA TYR A 53 -4.89 5.36 -0.23
C TYR A 53 -6.34 5.02 -0.62
N ALA A 54 -7.01 5.96 -1.28
CA ALA A 54 -8.41 5.82 -1.62
C ALA A 54 -8.58 5.31 -3.05
N PHE A 55 -9.54 4.41 -3.25
CA PHE A 55 -10.10 4.08 -4.55
C PHE A 55 -11.33 4.96 -4.78
N VAL A 56 -11.54 5.46 -5.99
CA VAL A 56 -12.68 6.28 -6.35
C VAL A 56 -13.36 5.68 -7.56
N HIS A 57 -14.46 4.94 -7.31
CA HIS A 57 -15.34 4.42 -8.34
C HIS A 57 -16.39 5.47 -8.69
N PHE A 58 -16.18 6.15 -9.80
CA PHE A 58 -17.07 7.19 -10.31
C PHE A 58 -17.08 7.14 -11.82
N THR A 59 -18.06 6.50 -12.43
CA THR A 59 -18.25 6.42 -13.88
C THR A 59 -19.72 6.57 -14.23
N ILE A 60 -20.10 6.23 -15.44
CA ILE A 60 -21.52 6.20 -15.86
C ILE A 60 -22.34 5.23 -15.00
N ASN A 61 -21.73 4.24 -14.36
CA ASN A 61 -22.39 3.29 -13.47
C ASN A 61 -23.01 3.96 -12.23
N THR A 62 -22.40 5.03 -11.71
CA THR A 62 -23.00 5.85 -10.64
C THR A 62 -24.39 6.37 -11.02
N PHE A 63 -24.64 6.67 -12.30
CA PHE A 63 -25.89 7.23 -12.79
C PHE A 63 -26.92 6.17 -13.17
N THR A 64 -26.48 4.95 -13.49
CA THR A 64 -27.35 3.83 -13.87
C THR A 64 -27.71 2.93 -12.70
N GLY A 65 -27.00 3.05 -11.55
CA GLY A 65 -27.19 2.18 -10.40
C GLY A 65 -26.73 0.73 -10.67
N LYS A 66 -25.71 0.55 -11.52
CA LYS A 66 -25.14 -0.77 -11.85
C LYS A 66 -23.71 -0.84 -11.35
N GLU A 67 -23.31 -2.01 -10.84
CA GLU A 67 -21.90 -2.29 -10.52
C GLU A 67 -21.07 -2.54 -11.79
N TRP A 68 -21.64 -3.26 -12.73
CA TRP A 68 -21.03 -3.51 -14.03
C TRP A 68 -22.01 -3.10 -15.14
N GLY A 69 -21.79 -1.96 -15.74
CA GLY A 69 -22.56 -1.52 -16.91
C GLY A 69 -22.44 -2.54 -18.05
N TYR A 70 -23.41 -2.59 -18.94
CA TYR A 70 -23.42 -3.51 -20.07
C TYR A 70 -22.60 -3.01 -21.27
N GLY A 71 -22.25 -1.70 -21.26
CA GLY A 71 -21.52 -1.02 -22.32
C GLY A 71 -22.43 -0.34 -23.34
N ASP A 72 -23.75 -0.38 -23.16
CA ASP A 72 -24.74 0.32 -23.97
C ASP A 72 -25.30 1.57 -23.29
N GLU A 73 -24.75 1.93 -22.14
CA GLU A 73 -25.10 3.13 -21.40
C GLU A 73 -24.80 4.37 -22.26
N LYS A 74 -25.79 5.23 -22.41
CA LYS A 74 -25.65 6.44 -23.21
C LYS A 74 -24.77 7.46 -22.50
N PRO A 75 -23.75 8.06 -23.15
CA PRO A 75 -22.89 9.08 -22.54
C PRO A 75 -23.63 10.25 -21.91
N GLU A 76 -24.85 10.55 -22.40
CA GLU A 76 -25.72 11.62 -21.91
C GLU A 76 -26.16 11.41 -20.46
N LEU A 77 -26.10 10.18 -19.93
CA LEU A 77 -26.39 9.88 -18.53
C LEU A 77 -25.33 10.42 -17.57
N PHE A 78 -24.08 10.57 -18.05
CA PHE A 78 -23.01 11.12 -17.22
C PHE A 78 -23.14 12.64 -17.13
N ASN A 79 -23.78 13.13 -16.09
CA ASN A 79 -24.01 14.57 -15.87
C ASN A 79 -24.02 14.94 -14.37
N PRO A 80 -22.89 14.85 -13.68
CA PRO A 80 -22.83 15.23 -12.27
C PRO A 80 -23.15 16.71 -12.10
N SER A 81 -24.08 17.01 -11.18
CA SER A 81 -24.62 18.37 -11.00
C SER A 81 -23.68 19.31 -10.24
N ASP A 82 -22.78 18.75 -9.40
CA ASP A 82 -21.93 19.51 -8.48
C ASP A 82 -20.55 18.87 -8.27
N PHE A 83 -19.96 18.31 -9.33
CA PHE A 83 -18.65 17.69 -9.23
C PHE A 83 -17.57 18.71 -8.87
N ASP A 84 -16.91 18.46 -7.75
CA ASP A 84 -15.79 19.24 -7.25
C ASP A 84 -14.65 18.32 -6.82
N ALA A 85 -13.62 18.25 -7.65
CA ALA A 85 -12.45 17.43 -7.39
C ALA A 85 -11.63 17.94 -6.19
N ASP A 86 -11.68 19.22 -5.88
CA ASP A 86 -10.97 19.80 -4.73
C ASP A 86 -11.61 19.32 -3.43
N ASP A 87 -12.96 19.38 -3.30
CA ASP A 87 -13.68 18.88 -2.13
C ASP A 87 -13.48 17.36 -1.95
N LEU A 88 -13.60 16.60 -3.04
CA LEU A 88 -13.37 15.16 -3.05
C LEU A 88 -11.98 14.80 -2.51
N VAL A 89 -10.93 15.36 -3.11
CA VAL A 89 -9.55 15.01 -2.75
C VAL A 89 -9.19 15.58 -1.38
N LYS A 90 -9.69 16.77 -1.01
CA LYS A 90 -9.50 17.33 0.34
C LYS A 90 -10.13 16.44 1.41
N THR A 91 -11.34 15.95 1.21
CA THR A 91 -12.01 15.01 2.13
C THR A 91 -11.15 13.77 2.35
N LEU A 92 -10.59 13.20 1.29
CA LEU A 92 -9.71 12.03 1.38
C LEU A 92 -8.37 12.37 2.08
N ALA A 93 -7.79 13.53 1.80
CA ALA A 93 -6.59 13.99 2.49
C ALA A 93 -6.80 14.19 3.99
N ASP A 94 -7.92 14.82 4.37
CA ASP A 94 -8.31 15.04 5.77
C ASP A 94 -8.54 13.72 6.50
N ALA A 95 -9.04 12.68 5.82
CA ALA A 95 -9.14 11.31 6.35
C ALA A 95 -7.79 10.60 6.51
N GLY A 96 -6.69 11.18 5.99
CA GLY A 96 -5.33 10.66 6.14
C GLY A 96 -4.84 9.75 5.02
N PHE A 97 -5.58 9.65 3.92
CA PHE A 97 -5.10 8.95 2.73
C PHE A 97 -3.91 9.67 2.09
N LYS A 98 -2.99 8.89 1.54
CA LYS A 98 -1.76 9.43 0.91
C LYS A 98 -1.81 9.43 -0.61
N GLY A 99 -2.87 8.89 -1.19
CA GLY A 99 -3.08 8.85 -2.63
C GLY A 99 -4.52 8.54 -3.01
N VAL A 100 -4.80 8.69 -4.29
CA VAL A 100 -6.10 8.38 -4.91
C VAL A 100 -5.86 7.55 -6.16
N VAL A 101 -6.56 6.43 -6.31
CA VAL A 101 -6.69 5.67 -7.55
C VAL A 101 -8.07 5.93 -8.13
N LEU A 102 -8.13 6.54 -9.31
CA LEU A 102 -9.39 6.85 -9.98
C LEU A 102 -9.72 5.79 -11.03
N THR A 103 -10.97 5.31 -11.06
CA THR A 103 -11.47 4.45 -12.15
C THR A 103 -11.64 5.28 -13.43
N CYS A 104 -10.56 5.50 -14.17
CA CYS A 104 -10.59 6.29 -15.40
C CYS A 104 -11.50 5.67 -16.47
N LYS A 105 -11.59 4.35 -16.52
CA LYS A 105 -12.53 3.57 -17.33
C LYS A 105 -12.83 2.25 -16.61
N HIS A 106 -14.09 1.96 -16.32
CA HIS A 106 -14.56 0.68 -15.77
C HIS A 106 -15.00 -0.28 -16.91
N HIS A 107 -15.60 -1.42 -16.60
CA HIS A 107 -15.98 -2.47 -17.57
C HIS A 107 -17.03 -2.00 -18.58
N ASP A 108 -17.84 -0.97 -18.26
CA ASP A 108 -18.78 -0.33 -19.19
C ASP A 108 -18.07 0.33 -20.40
N GLY A 109 -16.77 0.60 -20.31
CA GLY A 109 -15.97 1.22 -21.35
C GLY A 109 -16.04 2.75 -21.39
N PHE A 110 -16.82 3.41 -20.47
CA PHE A 110 -16.93 4.86 -20.44
C PHE A 110 -15.65 5.51 -19.89
N CYS A 111 -15.06 6.41 -20.67
CA CYS A 111 -13.82 7.08 -20.34
C CYS A 111 -14.08 8.44 -19.65
N LEU A 112 -13.52 8.64 -18.44
CA LEU A 112 -13.63 9.88 -17.67
C LEU A 112 -12.77 11.03 -18.18
N TRP A 113 -12.07 10.86 -19.30
CA TRP A 113 -11.27 11.88 -19.98
C TRP A 113 -11.65 11.94 -21.46
N PRO A 114 -11.38 13.06 -22.15
CA PRO A 114 -11.68 13.23 -23.56
C PRO A 114 -10.69 12.43 -24.44
N THR A 115 -10.77 11.10 -24.34
CA THR A 115 -9.92 10.18 -25.11
C THR A 115 -10.12 10.34 -26.60
N LYS A 116 -9.06 10.13 -27.38
CA LYS A 116 -9.12 10.10 -28.84
C LYS A 116 -9.49 8.73 -29.41
N THR A 117 -9.73 7.73 -28.55
CA THR A 117 -9.89 6.34 -28.98
C THR A 117 -11.34 5.89 -29.15
N THR A 118 -12.27 6.53 -28.45
CA THR A 118 -13.70 6.22 -28.49
C THR A 118 -14.54 7.48 -28.26
N ARG A 119 -15.79 7.45 -28.71
CA ARG A 119 -16.81 8.46 -28.36
C ARG A 119 -17.52 8.15 -27.04
N HIS A 120 -17.37 6.94 -26.50
CA HIS A 120 -17.95 6.56 -25.21
C HIS A 120 -17.11 7.17 -24.06
N SER A 121 -17.29 8.48 -23.86
CA SER A 121 -16.49 9.27 -22.93
C SER A 121 -17.18 10.56 -22.50
N VAL A 122 -16.62 11.24 -21.53
CA VAL A 122 -17.09 12.56 -21.04
C VAL A 122 -17.19 13.60 -22.16
N ALA A 123 -16.44 13.46 -23.27
CA ALA A 123 -16.53 14.37 -24.41
C ALA A 123 -17.86 14.27 -25.16
N SER A 124 -18.61 13.18 -25.00
CA SER A 124 -19.94 12.98 -25.56
C SER A 124 -21.06 13.19 -24.56
N SER A 125 -20.74 13.53 -23.31
CA SER A 125 -21.72 13.82 -22.24
C SER A 125 -22.13 15.30 -22.25
N PRO A 126 -23.29 15.66 -21.68
CA PRO A 126 -23.69 17.05 -21.50
C PRO A 126 -22.85 17.76 -20.43
N TRP A 127 -22.17 17.02 -19.56
CA TRP A 127 -21.38 17.57 -18.48
C TRP A 127 -20.31 18.55 -19.00
N LYS A 128 -20.34 19.76 -18.47
CA LYS A 128 -19.47 20.87 -18.91
C LYS A 128 -19.50 21.08 -20.45
N ASN A 129 -20.66 20.80 -21.09
CA ASN A 129 -20.85 20.88 -22.55
C ASN A 129 -19.81 20.02 -23.32
N GLY A 130 -19.52 18.82 -22.86
CA GLY A 130 -18.53 17.90 -23.45
C GLY A 130 -17.06 18.32 -23.29
N LYS A 131 -16.77 19.37 -22.49
CA LYS A 131 -15.42 19.88 -22.24
C LYS A 131 -14.84 19.42 -20.90
N GLY A 132 -15.56 18.53 -20.19
CA GLY A 132 -15.14 17.99 -18.91
C GLY A 132 -13.97 17.01 -19.04
N ASP A 133 -13.15 16.92 -17.99
CA ASP A 133 -12.07 15.95 -17.85
C ASP A 133 -11.89 15.65 -16.36
N VAL A 134 -12.58 14.60 -15.89
CA VAL A 134 -12.54 14.20 -14.46
C VAL A 134 -11.12 13.79 -14.05
N VAL A 135 -10.41 13.09 -14.94
CA VAL A 135 -9.04 12.61 -14.66
C VAL A 135 -8.11 13.80 -14.41
N LYS A 136 -8.22 14.85 -15.24
CA LYS A 136 -7.46 16.08 -15.09
C LYS A 136 -7.80 16.82 -13.80
N ASP A 137 -9.10 16.95 -13.51
CA ASP A 137 -9.56 17.69 -12.33
C ASP A 137 -9.08 16.97 -11.05
N VAL A 138 -9.22 15.63 -10.95
CA VAL A 138 -8.75 14.85 -9.79
C VAL A 138 -7.22 14.84 -9.68
N SER A 139 -6.49 14.67 -10.79
CA SER A 139 -5.02 14.67 -10.74
C SER A 139 -4.45 16.03 -10.27
N ARG A 140 -5.08 17.14 -10.66
CA ARG A 140 -4.72 18.49 -10.21
C ARG A 140 -5.04 18.70 -8.73
N ALA A 141 -6.21 18.23 -8.27
CA ALA A 141 -6.58 18.28 -6.86
C ALA A 141 -5.61 17.42 -6.01
N CYS A 142 -5.24 16.23 -6.47
CA CYS A 142 -4.23 15.42 -5.79
C CYS A 142 -2.90 16.18 -5.61
N LYS A 143 -2.42 16.83 -6.67
CA LYS A 143 -1.21 17.67 -6.59
C LYS A 143 -1.38 18.82 -5.61
N LYS A 144 -2.54 19.48 -5.57
CA LYS A 144 -2.85 20.61 -4.69
C LYS A 144 -2.84 20.21 -3.21
N TYR A 145 -3.42 19.05 -2.88
CA TYR A 145 -3.54 18.57 -1.50
C TYR A 145 -2.43 17.57 -1.09
N GLY A 146 -1.39 17.41 -1.91
CA GLY A 146 -0.23 16.60 -1.58
C GLY A 146 -0.45 15.08 -1.66
N LEU A 147 -1.55 14.62 -2.27
CA LEU A 147 -1.82 13.22 -2.51
C LEU A 147 -1.12 12.74 -3.78
N LYS A 148 -0.76 11.44 -3.80
CA LYS A 148 -0.29 10.79 -5.02
C LYS A 148 -1.48 10.42 -5.89
N PHE A 149 -1.31 10.46 -7.22
CA PHE A 149 -2.34 10.10 -8.18
C PHE A 149 -2.04 8.76 -8.84
N GLY A 150 -3.02 7.90 -8.93
CA GLY A 150 -3.01 6.60 -9.61
C GLY A 150 -4.22 6.45 -10.52
N VAL A 151 -4.13 5.54 -11.47
CA VAL A 151 -5.18 5.29 -12.46
C VAL A 151 -5.59 3.82 -12.46
N TYR A 152 -6.88 3.57 -12.57
CA TYR A 152 -7.44 2.28 -12.93
C TYR A 152 -7.94 2.35 -14.38
N LEU A 153 -7.52 1.40 -15.20
CA LEU A 153 -7.98 1.26 -16.58
C LEU A 153 -8.43 -0.19 -16.80
N SER A 154 -9.75 -0.42 -16.80
CA SER A 154 -10.30 -1.75 -17.02
C SER A 154 -9.76 -2.35 -18.33
N PRO A 155 -9.20 -3.57 -18.28
CA PRO A 155 -8.83 -4.28 -19.49
C PRO A 155 -10.05 -4.83 -20.25
N TRP A 156 -11.15 -5.10 -19.55
CA TRP A 156 -12.42 -5.45 -20.16
C TRP A 156 -13.18 -4.20 -20.57
N ASP A 157 -13.69 -4.18 -21.79
CA ASP A 157 -14.44 -3.06 -22.35
C ASP A 157 -15.68 -3.60 -23.06
N ARG A 158 -16.80 -3.49 -22.38
CA ARG A 158 -18.09 -4.02 -22.87
C ARG A 158 -18.74 -3.15 -23.94
N ASN A 159 -18.26 -1.91 -24.15
CA ASN A 159 -18.69 -1.03 -25.22
C ASN A 159 -17.94 -1.28 -26.53
N ALA A 160 -16.64 -1.53 -26.48
CA ALA A 160 -15.76 -1.58 -27.65
C ALA A 160 -16.13 -2.71 -28.61
N SER A 161 -16.51 -2.38 -29.85
CA SER A 161 -16.78 -3.36 -30.92
C SER A 161 -15.58 -4.22 -31.26
N SER A 162 -14.37 -3.72 -31.06
CA SER A 162 -13.12 -4.44 -31.30
C SER A 162 -12.64 -5.32 -30.13
N TYR A 163 -13.35 -5.37 -28.99
CA TYR A 163 -12.93 -6.20 -27.87
C TYR A 163 -12.79 -7.67 -28.31
N GLY A 164 -11.73 -8.34 -27.87
CA GLY A 164 -11.39 -9.70 -28.28
C GLY A 164 -10.48 -9.78 -29.52
N THR A 165 -10.15 -8.66 -30.15
CA THR A 165 -9.27 -8.60 -31.32
C THR A 165 -7.94 -7.90 -31.02
N PRO A 166 -6.89 -8.06 -31.86
CA PRO A 166 -5.64 -7.31 -31.71
C PRO A 166 -5.80 -5.79 -31.81
N GLU A 167 -6.85 -5.31 -32.49
CA GLU A 167 -7.15 -3.89 -32.62
C GLU A 167 -7.52 -3.27 -31.27
N TYR A 168 -8.29 -3.99 -30.46
CA TYR A 168 -8.60 -3.54 -29.12
C TYR A 168 -7.33 -3.36 -28.27
N ILE A 169 -6.36 -4.26 -28.37
CA ILE A 169 -5.10 -4.13 -27.63
C ILE A 169 -4.34 -2.86 -28.02
N ARG A 170 -4.35 -2.50 -29.32
CA ARG A 170 -3.79 -1.22 -29.78
C ARG A 170 -4.55 -0.02 -29.21
N MET A 171 -5.88 -0.10 -29.17
CA MET A 171 -6.73 0.95 -28.56
C MET A 171 -6.44 1.07 -27.07
N TYR A 172 -6.43 -0.04 -26.34
CA TYR A 172 -6.18 -0.10 -24.90
C TYR A 172 -4.82 0.52 -24.53
N ARG A 173 -3.76 0.18 -25.26
CA ARG A 173 -2.43 0.77 -25.07
C ARG A 173 -2.39 2.27 -25.38
N ARG A 174 -3.16 2.74 -26.36
CA ARG A 174 -3.30 4.18 -26.61
C ARG A 174 -3.96 4.88 -25.43
N GLN A 175 -5.06 4.33 -24.88
CA GLN A 175 -5.70 4.84 -23.68
C GLN A 175 -4.72 4.88 -22.50
N LEU A 176 -3.99 3.81 -22.27
CA LEU A 176 -2.97 3.74 -21.21
C LEU A 176 -1.87 4.80 -21.42
N LYS A 177 -1.43 5.01 -22.67
CA LYS A 177 -0.46 6.07 -23.01
C LYS A 177 -1.02 7.46 -22.75
N GLU A 178 -2.27 7.74 -23.11
CA GLU A 178 -2.92 9.03 -22.83
C GLU A 178 -2.91 9.31 -21.31
N LEU A 179 -3.30 8.33 -20.50
CA LEU A 179 -3.29 8.45 -19.05
C LEU A 179 -1.87 8.62 -18.48
N ALA A 180 -0.91 7.86 -18.97
CA ALA A 180 0.47 7.90 -18.48
C ALA A 180 1.22 9.18 -18.86
N THR A 181 0.79 9.93 -19.88
CA THR A 181 1.49 11.13 -20.37
C THR A 181 0.74 12.43 -20.14
N GLY A 182 -0.58 12.38 -19.93
CA GLY A 182 -1.43 13.58 -19.87
C GLY A 182 -1.66 14.15 -18.46
N TYR A 183 -1.45 13.36 -17.38
CA TYR A 183 -1.95 13.68 -16.06
C TYR A 183 -0.88 13.70 -14.95
N GLY A 184 0.38 13.82 -15.33
CA GLY A 184 1.52 13.93 -14.41
C GLY A 184 2.05 12.58 -13.92
N PRO A 185 2.86 12.58 -12.85
CA PRO A 185 3.47 11.36 -12.33
C PRO A 185 2.43 10.47 -11.65
N LEU A 186 2.42 9.19 -12.00
CA LEU A 186 1.60 8.18 -11.38
C LEU A 186 2.38 7.45 -10.27
N PHE A 187 1.72 7.16 -9.14
CA PHE A 187 2.30 6.26 -8.14
C PHE A 187 1.92 4.80 -8.40
N LEU A 188 0.73 4.58 -9.01
CA LEU A 188 0.17 3.26 -9.26
C LEU A 188 -0.68 3.25 -10.53
N ALA A 189 -0.57 2.16 -11.30
CA ALA A 189 -1.52 1.80 -12.35
C ALA A 189 -2.17 0.45 -12.00
N TRP A 190 -3.49 0.45 -11.94
CA TRP A 190 -4.30 -0.64 -11.45
C TRP A 190 -5.00 -1.38 -12.60
N PHE A 191 -4.78 -2.69 -12.70
CA PHE A 191 -5.28 -3.55 -13.76
C PHE A 191 -6.14 -4.65 -13.18
N ASP A 192 -7.43 -4.66 -13.55
CA ASP A 192 -8.40 -5.62 -13.08
C ASP A 192 -8.19 -7.02 -13.67
N GLY A 193 -8.46 -8.05 -12.86
CA GLY A 193 -8.47 -9.43 -13.32
C GLY A 193 -9.75 -9.85 -14.04
N ALA A 194 -10.83 -9.03 -13.96
CA ALA A 194 -12.08 -9.28 -14.68
C ALA A 194 -11.91 -9.02 -16.17
N ASN A 195 -12.24 -10.01 -16.99
CA ASN A 195 -12.10 -9.91 -18.44
C ASN A 195 -12.90 -10.98 -19.17
N GLY A 196 -13.43 -10.62 -20.34
CA GLY A 196 -14.29 -11.49 -21.13
C GLY A 196 -15.67 -11.73 -20.54
N GLY A 197 -16.65 -11.93 -21.35
CA GLY A 197 -18.03 -12.15 -20.97
C GLY A 197 -19.02 -11.53 -21.94
N ASP A 198 -20.25 -11.34 -21.51
CA ASP A 198 -21.30 -10.66 -22.24
C ASP A 198 -21.07 -9.15 -22.28
N GLY A 199 -21.56 -8.50 -23.31
CA GLY A 199 -21.45 -7.06 -23.49
C GLY A 199 -22.13 -6.53 -24.73
N TYR A 200 -22.24 -5.22 -24.81
CA TYR A 200 -22.82 -4.53 -25.95
C TYR A 200 -21.96 -4.66 -27.22
N TYR A 201 -20.64 -4.51 -27.08
CA TYR A 201 -19.65 -4.68 -28.15
C TYR A 201 -20.02 -4.00 -29.48
N GLY A 202 -20.41 -2.71 -29.40
CA GLY A 202 -20.80 -1.92 -30.56
C GLY A 202 -22.11 -2.34 -31.22
N GLY A 203 -22.99 -3.02 -30.48
CA GLY A 203 -24.30 -3.49 -30.95
C GLY A 203 -24.37 -4.99 -31.19
N ALA A 204 -23.27 -5.73 -31.13
CA ALA A 204 -23.26 -7.18 -31.31
C ALA A 204 -24.05 -7.93 -30.23
N ARG A 205 -24.06 -7.40 -28.97
CA ARG A 205 -24.80 -7.96 -27.83
C ARG A 205 -24.56 -9.45 -27.64
N GLU A 206 -23.29 -9.81 -27.54
CA GLU A 206 -22.84 -11.19 -27.49
C GLU A 206 -21.91 -11.47 -26.30
N LYS A 207 -21.53 -12.73 -26.12
CA LYS A 207 -20.48 -13.14 -25.20
C LYS A 207 -19.16 -13.30 -25.95
N ARG A 208 -18.10 -12.63 -25.48
CA ARG A 208 -16.75 -12.78 -26.03
C ARG A 208 -15.85 -13.45 -25.03
N SER A 209 -15.19 -14.53 -25.47
CA SER A 209 -14.16 -15.22 -24.74
C SER A 209 -12.80 -14.85 -25.27
N ILE A 210 -11.83 -14.73 -24.37
CA ILE A 210 -10.42 -14.45 -24.72
C ILE A 210 -9.53 -15.45 -23.99
N ASP A 211 -8.35 -15.70 -24.54
CA ASP A 211 -7.29 -16.35 -23.78
C ASP A 211 -6.65 -15.29 -22.84
N ARG A 212 -7.03 -15.33 -21.58
CA ARG A 212 -6.61 -14.37 -20.55
C ARG A 212 -5.10 -14.36 -20.34
N SER A 213 -4.41 -15.45 -20.63
CA SER A 213 -2.97 -15.58 -20.44
C SER A 213 -2.16 -14.83 -21.49
N THR A 214 -2.68 -14.71 -22.72
CA THR A 214 -1.93 -14.18 -23.87
C THR A 214 -2.53 -12.93 -24.49
N TYR A 215 -3.86 -12.77 -24.47
CA TYR A 215 -4.57 -11.75 -25.22
C TYR A 215 -4.05 -10.32 -24.97
N TYR A 216 -3.92 -9.91 -23.71
CA TYR A 216 -3.49 -8.54 -23.38
C TYR A 216 -2.00 -8.30 -23.55
N GLN A 217 -1.20 -9.35 -23.78
CA GLN A 217 0.25 -9.25 -23.90
C GLN A 217 0.85 -8.42 -22.73
N TRP A 218 0.49 -8.79 -21.50
CA TRP A 218 0.75 -7.99 -20.30
C TRP A 218 2.20 -7.55 -20.16
N LYS A 219 3.16 -8.44 -20.45
CA LYS A 219 4.59 -8.11 -20.40
C LYS A 219 4.94 -6.90 -21.27
N THR A 220 4.38 -6.82 -22.48
CA THR A 220 4.57 -5.68 -23.40
C THR A 220 3.81 -4.46 -22.89
N THR A 221 2.53 -4.63 -22.53
CA THR A 221 1.66 -3.53 -22.07
C THR A 221 2.22 -2.85 -20.81
N TRP A 222 2.64 -3.63 -19.81
CA TRP A 222 3.27 -3.10 -18.60
C TRP A 222 4.66 -2.52 -18.87
N GLY A 223 5.42 -3.13 -19.80
CA GLY A 223 6.73 -2.61 -20.22
C GLY A 223 6.65 -1.24 -20.88
N GLU A 224 5.61 -0.98 -21.68
CA GLU A 224 5.36 0.34 -22.26
C GLU A 224 5.00 1.37 -21.18
N LEU A 225 4.16 1.00 -20.21
CA LEU A 225 3.83 1.86 -19.07
C LEU A 225 5.08 2.20 -18.24
N LYS A 226 5.91 1.21 -17.90
CA LYS A 226 7.14 1.43 -17.12
C LYS A 226 8.14 2.35 -17.80
N LYS A 227 8.20 2.36 -19.14
CA LYS A 227 9.03 3.32 -19.88
C LYS A 227 8.54 4.77 -19.71
N LEU A 228 7.23 4.97 -19.63
CA LEU A 228 6.60 6.29 -19.46
C LEU A 228 6.58 6.72 -17.98
N GLN A 229 6.37 5.79 -17.08
CA GLN A 229 6.19 6.00 -15.63
C GLN A 229 7.08 5.03 -14.81
N PRO A 230 8.42 5.19 -14.82
CA PRO A 230 9.34 4.21 -14.24
C PRO A 230 9.22 4.02 -12.73
N LYS A 231 8.63 4.99 -12.02
CA LYS A 231 8.43 4.94 -10.56
C LYS A 231 7.05 4.41 -10.18
N ALA A 232 6.09 4.36 -11.11
CA ALA A 232 4.77 3.81 -10.83
C ALA A 232 4.86 2.31 -10.53
N VAL A 233 4.15 1.84 -9.52
CA VAL A 233 3.95 0.41 -9.31
C VAL A 233 2.76 -0.08 -10.13
N ILE A 234 2.82 -1.33 -10.56
CA ILE A 234 1.76 -1.99 -11.32
C ILE A 234 1.07 -2.98 -10.39
N PHE A 235 -0.22 -2.76 -10.19
CA PHE A 235 -1.10 -3.69 -9.50
C PHE A 235 -1.83 -4.59 -10.49
N SER A 236 -1.85 -5.87 -10.21
CA SER A 236 -2.82 -6.84 -10.76
C SER A 236 -2.89 -8.06 -9.84
N ASP A 237 -3.74 -9.02 -10.14
CA ASP A 237 -3.85 -10.28 -9.39
C ASP A 237 -2.51 -11.00 -9.19
N VAL A 238 -1.57 -10.80 -10.11
CA VAL A 238 -0.25 -11.48 -10.12
C VAL A 238 0.93 -10.56 -9.85
N GLY A 239 0.71 -9.26 -9.71
CA GLY A 239 1.77 -8.26 -9.73
C GLY A 239 1.85 -7.57 -11.11
N PRO A 240 3.01 -7.19 -11.62
CA PRO A 240 4.36 -7.59 -11.20
C PRO A 240 4.90 -6.89 -9.96
N ASP A 241 4.33 -5.74 -9.55
CA ASP A 241 4.86 -4.97 -8.43
C ASP A 241 4.03 -5.13 -7.15
N VAL A 242 2.71 -5.23 -7.27
CA VAL A 242 1.75 -5.34 -6.17
C VAL A 242 0.68 -6.36 -6.56
N ARG A 243 0.32 -7.27 -5.66
CA ARG A 243 -0.71 -8.27 -5.89
C ARG A 243 -2.02 -7.91 -5.22
N TRP A 244 -3.10 -8.39 -5.78
CA TRP A 244 -4.37 -8.48 -5.07
C TRP A 244 -4.27 -9.46 -3.90
N VAL A 245 -4.83 -9.09 -2.76
CA VAL A 245 -4.87 -9.95 -1.56
C VAL A 245 -5.73 -11.19 -1.75
N GLY A 246 -6.59 -11.24 -2.77
CA GLY A 246 -7.43 -12.40 -3.11
C GLY A 246 -8.83 -12.37 -2.51
N ASN A 247 -9.24 -11.29 -1.85
CA ASN A 247 -10.59 -11.06 -1.35
C ASN A 247 -10.90 -9.56 -1.32
N GLU A 248 -12.19 -9.22 -1.30
CA GLU A 248 -12.74 -7.86 -1.16
C GLU A 248 -13.33 -7.62 0.24
N SER A 249 -12.99 -8.49 1.20
CA SER A 249 -13.52 -8.43 2.57
C SER A 249 -12.71 -7.51 3.49
N GLY A 250 -11.56 -7.03 3.02
CA GLY A 250 -10.77 -6.04 3.73
C GLY A 250 -9.70 -6.61 4.65
N TYR A 251 -9.21 -7.85 4.40
CA TYR A 251 -8.17 -8.43 5.24
C TYR A 251 -7.05 -9.10 4.43
N ALA A 252 -5.84 -8.95 4.90
CA ALA A 252 -4.69 -9.77 4.55
C ALA A 252 -4.57 -10.97 5.49
N GLY A 253 -3.84 -11.99 5.10
CA GLY A 253 -3.49 -13.11 5.97
C GLY A 253 -2.60 -12.68 7.15
N TYR A 254 -2.46 -13.58 8.11
CA TYR A 254 -1.45 -13.48 9.14
C TYR A 254 -0.87 -14.88 9.37
N PRO A 255 0.35 -15.13 8.86
CA PRO A 255 1.33 -14.17 8.28
C PRO A 255 0.87 -13.55 6.95
N CYS A 256 1.47 -12.38 6.61
CA CYS A 256 1.39 -11.79 5.28
C CYS A 256 2.80 -11.51 4.75
N TRP A 257 3.23 -12.31 3.78
CA TRP A 257 4.55 -12.21 3.18
C TRP A 257 4.52 -11.23 2.00
N ALA A 258 5.48 -10.32 1.96
CA ALA A 258 5.69 -9.47 0.79
C ALA A 258 6.32 -10.23 -0.37
N THR A 259 6.95 -11.37 -0.09
CA THR A 259 7.41 -12.30 -1.12
C THR A 259 6.26 -13.15 -1.64
N TYR A 260 6.24 -13.41 -2.97
CA TYR A 260 5.17 -14.14 -3.61
C TYR A 260 5.66 -14.91 -4.85
N THR A 261 5.12 -16.11 -5.03
CA THR A 261 5.26 -16.90 -6.25
C THR A 261 3.85 -17.16 -6.79
N PRO A 262 3.39 -16.41 -7.81
CA PRO A 262 2.08 -16.63 -8.41
C PRO A 262 1.94 -18.06 -8.95
N VAL A 263 0.80 -18.70 -8.72
CA VAL A 263 0.49 -20.03 -9.22
C VAL A 263 -0.71 -19.94 -10.17
N PRO A 264 -0.59 -20.41 -11.43
CA PRO A 264 -1.68 -20.34 -12.37
C PRO A 264 -2.81 -21.29 -11.97
N LEU A 265 -4.05 -20.99 -12.41
CA LEU A 265 -5.20 -21.87 -12.22
C LEU A 265 -5.04 -23.20 -12.97
N GLN A 266 -4.50 -23.13 -14.19
CA GLN A 266 -4.25 -24.31 -15.02
C GLN A 266 -2.76 -24.63 -15.03
N ALA A 267 -2.40 -25.86 -14.72
CA ALA A 267 -1.01 -26.33 -14.76
C ALA A 267 -0.41 -26.17 -16.17
N GLY A 268 0.85 -25.75 -16.23
CA GLY A 268 1.56 -25.55 -17.50
C GLY A 268 1.28 -24.24 -18.22
N THR A 269 0.43 -23.36 -17.64
CA THR A 269 0.22 -21.98 -18.17
C THR A 269 0.99 -20.95 -17.33
N GLU A 270 1.24 -19.78 -17.91
CA GLU A 270 1.81 -18.64 -17.18
C GLU A 270 0.73 -17.96 -16.33
N PRO A 271 1.05 -17.58 -15.07
CA PRO A 271 0.12 -16.81 -14.25
C PRO A 271 -0.12 -15.43 -14.84
N SER A 272 -1.37 -15.06 -15.01
CA SER A 272 -1.81 -13.78 -15.56
C SER A 272 -3.03 -13.25 -14.81
N PRO A 273 -3.34 -11.93 -14.89
CA PRO A 273 -4.56 -11.39 -14.30
C PRO A 273 -5.80 -12.18 -14.72
N GLY A 274 -6.60 -12.58 -13.74
CA GLY A 274 -7.78 -13.42 -13.94
C GLY A 274 -7.52 -14.93 -14.06
N THR A 275 -6.27 -15.40 -13.93
CA THR A 275 -5.91 -16.82 -14.11
C THR A 275 -5.02 -17.39 -13.01
N VAL A 276 -5.05 -16.84 -11.81
CA VAL A 276 -4.23 -17.29 -10.66
C VAL A 276 -5.06 -17.88 -9.54
N ARG A 277 -4.41 -18.63 -8.67
CA ARG A 277 -4.99 -19.11 -7.42
C ARG A 277 -5.01 -17.98 -6.40
N TYR A 278 -6.13 -17.26 -6.33
CA TYR A 278 -6.29 -16.07 -5.49
C TYR A 278 -6.04 -16.33 -4.01
N GLN A 279 -6.41 -17.51 -3.50
CA GLN A 279 -6.25 -17.86 -2.09
C GLN A 279 -4.80 -17.73 -1.61
N LEU A 280 -3.82 -17.96 -2.51
CA LEU A 280 -2.40 -17.79 -2.19
C LEU A 280 -2.00 -16.32 -2.06
N GLY A 281 -2.80 -15.40 -2.59
CA GLY A 281 -2.60 -13.95 -2.46
C GLY A 281 -2.78 -13.45 -1.03
N VAL A 282 -3.64 -14.11 -0.23
CA VAL A 282 -3.99 -13.71 1.14
C VAL A 282 -2.75 -13.66 2.04
N GLU A 283 -1.94 -14.69 2.04
CA GLU A 283 -0.73 -14.79 2.86
C GLU A 283 0.56 -14.49 2.08
N GLY A 284 0.53 -14.59 0.76
CA GLY A 284 1.74 -14.59 -0.05
C GLY A 284 2.50 -15.91 0.06
N THR A 285 3.79 -15.89 -0.23
CA THR A 285 4.61 -17.11 -0.21
C THR A 285 5.87 -16.86 0.60
N VAL A 286 6.06 -17.61 1.69
CA VAL A 286 7.33 -17.59 2.40
C VAL A 286 8.46 -17.97 1.45
N ASP A 287 9.53 -17.19 1.42
CA ASP A 287 10.63 -17.35 0.46
C ASP A 287 10.20 -17.32 -1.02
N GLY A 288 9.10 -16.62 -1.34
CA GLY A 288 8.59 -16.49 -2.70
C GLY A 288 9.61 -15.86 -3.66
N LYS A 289 9.48 -16.18 -4.94
CA LYS A 289 10.44 -15.82 -5.99
C LYS A 289 10.55 -14.31 -6.24
N TYR A 290 9.47 -13.55 -5.99
CA TYR A 290 9.39 -12.13 -6.30
C TYR A 290 8.98 -11.33 -5.07
N TRP A 291 9.35 -10.04 -5.03
CA TRP A 291 8.79 -9.10 -4.08
C TRP A 291 7.50 -8.52 -4.66
N ILE A 292 6.37 -9.04 -4.24
CA ILE A 292 5.03 -8.63 -4.70
C ILE A 292 4.12 -8.55 -3.48
N PRO A 293 4.18 -7.44 -2.71
CA PRO A 293 3.37 -7.25 -1.52
C PRO A 293 1.88 -7.18 -1.85
N ALA A 294 1.04 -7.45 -0.84
CA ALA A 294 -0.40 -7.42 -0.97
C ALA A 294 -0.98 -6.02 -0.89
N GLU A 295 -1.97 -5.73 -1.73
CA GLU A 295 -2.94 -4.67 -1.57
C GLU A 295 -4.26 -5.27 -1.12
N VAL A 296 -4.88 -4.65 -0.13
CA VAL A 296 -6.24 -4.94 0.34
C VAL A 296 -7.15 -3.86 -0.21
N ASP A 297 -7.98 -4.20 -1.17
CA ASP A 297 -9.03 -3.36 -1.72
C ASP A 297 -10.39 -3.74 -1.10
N VAL A 298 -11.11 -2.75 -0.63
CA VAL A 298 -12.42 -2.92 0.02
C VAL A 298 -13.22 -1.63 -0.10
N SER A 299 -14.54 -1.74 -0.24
CA SER A 299 -15.40 -0.56 -0.29
C SER A 299 -15.90 -0.14 1.09
N ILE A 300 -16.05 1.20 1.29
CA ILE A 300 -16.70 1.78 2.47
C ILE A 300 -18.21 1.47 2.49
N ARG A 301 -18.76 1.09 1.35
CA ARG A 301 -20.16 0.70 1.11
C ARG A 301 -20.24 -0.75 0.68
N PRO A 302 -21.45 -1.37 0.66
CA PRO A 302 -21.62 -2.71 0.10
C PRO A 302 -21.22 -2.83 -1.37
N GLY A 303 -21.59 -1.82 -2.20
CA GLY A 303 -21.20 -1.75 -3.61
C GLY A 303 -19.89 -1.00 -3.84
N TRP A 304 -19.31 -1.15 -5.05
CA TRP A 304 -18.17 -0.36 -5.51
C TRP A 304 -18.58 1.03 -6.01
N PHE A 305 -19.76 1.13 -6.64
CA PHE A 305 -20.36 2.40 -7.00
C PHE A 305 -21.35 2.85 -5.93
N TRP A 306 -21.65 4.15 -5.90
CA TRP A 306 -22.60 4.70 -4.97
C TRP A 306 -24.05 4.30 -5.31
N HIS A 307 -24.80 3.87 -4.31
CA HIS A 307 -26.22 3.58 -4.37
C HIS A 307 -26.94 4.25 -3.19
N ASP A 308 -28.08 4.92 -3.46
CA ASP A 308 -28.84 5.63 -2.44
C ASP A 308 -29.31 4.72 -1.30
N HIS A 309 -29.79 3.51 -1.63
CA HIS A 309 -30.27 2.53 -0.65
C HIS A 309 -29.16 1.97 0.27
N GLU A 310 -27.91 2.31 0.05
CA GLU A 310 -26.77 1.90 0.86
C GLU A 310 -26.34 2.97 1.88
N ASN A 311 -26.96 4.16 1.90
CA ASN A 311 -26.54 5.24 2.80
C ASN A 311 -26.54 4.83 4.28
N SER A 312 -27.47 3.97 4.71
CA SER A 312 -27.52 3.42 6.07
C SER A 312 -26.57 2.24 6.33
N ARG A 313 -25.82 1.82 5.32
CA ARG A 313 -24.91 0.65 5.35
C ARG A 313 -23.44 1.02 5.17
N VAL A 314 -23.12 2.29 5.28
CA VAL A 314 -21.73 2.79 5.29
C VAL A 314 -21.00 2.17 6.47
N ARG A 315 -19.77 1.68 6.29
CA ARG A 315 -18.94 1.13 7.36
C ARG A 315 -18.71 2.16 8.45
N THR A 316 -18.81 1.73 9.72
CA THR A 316 -18.55 2.62 10.86
C THR A 316 -17.07 2.95 10.98
N PRO A 317 -16.70 4.04 11.70
CA PRO A 317 -15.31 4.36 12.01
C PRO A 317 -14.53 3.19 12.64
N GLU A 318 -15.19 2.44 13.51
CA GLU A 318 -14.63 1.28 14.21
C GLU A 318 -14.31 0.15 13.22
N ASN A 319 -15.26 -0.14 12.31
CA ASN A 319 -15.01 -1.14 11.28
C ASN A 319 -13.87 -0.72 10.33
N LEU A 320 -13.75 0.57 10.01
CA LEU A 320 -12.61 1.08 9.24
C LEU A 320 -11.28 0.93 10.00
N LEU A 321 -11.29 1.12 11.33
CA LEU A 321 -10.11 0.86 12.16
C LEU A 321 -9.75 -0.64 12.19
N GLU A 322 -10.74 -1.54 12.24
CA GLU A 322 -10.50 -2.98 12.10
C GLU A 322 -9.90 -3.34 10.74
N LEU A 323 -10.40 -2.74 9.64
CA LEU A 323 -9.81 -2.90 8.31
C LEU A 323 -8.35 -2.45 8.29
N TYR A 324 -8.03 -1.33 8.97
CA TYR A 324 -6.66 -0.84 9.09
C TYR A 324 -5.75 -1.86 9.80
N PHE A 325 -6.18 -2.44 10.92
CA PHE A 325 -5.43 -3.49 11.61
C PHE A 325 -5.30 -4.77 10.79
N ASN A 326 -6.35 -5.15 10.06
CA ASN A 326 -6.39 -6.37 9.25
C ASN A 326 -5.68 -6.24 7.89
N SER A 327 -5.31 -5.04 7.47
CA SER A 327 -4.57 -4.76 6.22
C SER A 327 -3.19 -4.17 6.52
N VAL A 328 -3.15 -2.89 6.89
CA VAL A 328 -1.90 -2.16 7.20
C VAL A 328 -1.18 -2.81 8.38
N GLY A 329 -1.91 -3.22 9.40
CA GLY A 329 -1.37 -3.92 10.56
C GLY A 329 -0.81 -5.31 10.26
N ARG A 330 -1.07 -5.86 9.08
CA ARG A 330 -0.53 -7.15 8.62
C ARG A 330 0.52 -7.00 7.51
N GLY A 331 0.98 -5.76 7.25
CA GLY A 331 2.05 -5.48 6.28
C GLY A 331 1.60 -5.23 4.85
N ALA A 332 0.28 -5.32 4.56
CA ALA A 332 -0.33 -4.91 3.30
C ALA A 332 -0.56 -3.39 3.26
N ASN A 333 -0.97 -2.85 2.11
CA ASN A 333 -1.55 -1.51 2.06
C ASN A 333 -3.07 -1.60 1.90
N LEU A 334 -3.80 -0.64 2.45
CA LEU A 334 -5.24 -0.51 2.33
C LEU A 334 -5.59 0.42 1.16
N ASN A 335 -6.39 -0.05 0.22
CA ASN A 335 -7.02 0.71 -0.85
C ASN A 335 -8.53 0.77 -0.58
N LEU A 336 -8.97 1.80 0.18
CA LEU A 336 -10.36 1.94 0.57
C LEU A 336 -11.14 2.67 -0.52
N ASN A 337 -12.15 2.02 -1.08
CA ASN A 337 -13.04 2.63 -2.05
C ASN A 337 -14.05 3.57 -1.38
N VAL A 338 -14.10 4.80 -1.87
CA VAL A 338 -15.02 5.87 -1.43
C VAL A 338 -15.69 6.44 -2.69
N PRO A 339 -16.85 5.91 -3.07
CA PRO A 339 -17.49 6.28 -4.32
C PRO A 339 -18.28 7.60 -4.18
N PRO A 340 -18.08 8.58 -5.07
CA PRO A 340 -18.93 9.77 -5.15
C PRO A 340 -20.38 9.41 -5.55
N ASP A 341 -21.34 10.18 -5.06
CA ASP A 341 -22.75 10.10 -5.44
C ASP A 341 -23.01 10.69 -6.85
N ARG A 342 -24.28 10.75 -7.27
CA ARG A 342 -24.66 11.30 -8.58
C ARG A 342 -24.39 12.79 -8.73
N SER A 343 -24.26 13.54 -7.64
CA SER A 343 -23.83 14.94 -7.72
C SER A 343 -22.33 15.06 -8.06
N GLY A 344 -21.55 14.02 -7.81
CA GLY A 344 -20.09 13.99 -7.91
C GLY A 344 -19.39 14.34 -6.61
N ARG A 345 -20.10 14.33 -5.48
CA ARG A 345 -19.58 14.58 -4.13
C ARG A 345 -19.47 13.28 -3.33
N ILE A 346 -18.56 13.24 -2.37
CA ILE A 346 -18.59 12.19 -1.34
C ILE A 346 -19.83 12.44 -0.46
N HIS A 347 -20.66 11.41 -0.30
CA HIS A 347 -21.88 11.51 0.49
C HIS A 347 -21.58 11.79 1.97
N GLU A 348 -22.48 12.49 2.67
CA GLU A 348 -22.24 12.94 4.06
C GLU A 348 -22.02 11.79 5.05
N GLU A 349 -22.69 10.65 4.87
CA GLU A 349 -22.45 9.48 5.73
C GLU A 349 -21.04 8.90 5.55
N ASP A 350 -20.50 8.91 4.33
CA ASP A 350 -19.12 8.51 4.08
C ASP A 350 -18.13 9.50 4.70
N LYS A 351 -18.38 10.81 4.55
CA LYS A 351 -17.55 11.87 5.18
C LYS A 351 -17.53 11.72 6.70
N LYS A 352 -18.69 11.47 7.31
CA LYS A 352 -18.83 11.26 8.76
C LYS A 352 -18.02 10.04 9.23
N SER A 353 -18.13 8.91 8.52
CA SER A 353 -17.38 7.71 8.82
C SER A 353 -15.88 7.92 8.69
N LEU A 354 -15.43 8.56 7.60
CA LEU A 354 -14.02 8.88 7.38
C LEU A 354 -13.44 9.82 8.45
N ALA A 355 -14.22 10.84 8.85
CA ALA A 355 -13.81 11.76 9.91
C ALA A 355 -13.68 11.04 11.27
N GLY A 356 -14.62 10.17 11.60
CA GLY A 356 -14.55 9.32 12.79
C GLY A 356 -13.36 8.36 12.77
N PHE A 357 -13.11 7.69 11.64
CA PHE A 357 -11.95 6.84 11.45
C PHE A 357 -10.63 7.61 11.64
N ARG A 358 -10.54 8.84 11.09
CA ARG A 358 -9.38 9.69 11.29
C ARG A 358 -9.18 10.06 12.74
N ALA A 359 -10.26 10.35 13.48
CA ALA A 359 -10.20 10.63 14.91
C ALA A 359 -9.65 9.43 15.70
N LEU A 360 -10.11 8.21 15.38
CA LEU A 360 -9.60 6.98 16.01
C LEU A 360 -8.12 6.73 15.70
N LEU A 361 -7.66 6.98 14.48
CA LEU A 361 -6.24 6.88 14.13
C LEU A 361 -5.41 7.95 14.87
N ASN A 362 -5.93 9.17 15.02
CA ASN A 362 -5.26 10.22 15.77
C ASN A 362 -5.14 9.85 17.27
N GLU A 363 -6.19 9.26 17.84
CA GLU A 363 -6.16 8.76 19.23
C GLU A 363 -5.15 7.63 19.39
N LEU A 364 -5.19 6.60 18.50
CA LEU A 364 -4.24 5.48 18.48
C LEU A 364 -2.80 5.96 18.50
N TYR A 365 -2.48 6.93 17.64
CA TYR A 365 -1.10 7.42 17.46
C TYR A 365 -0.80 8.72 18.22
N SER A 366 -1.62 9.08 19.21
CA SER A 366 -1.45 10.32 20.00
C SER A 366 -0.20 10.31 20.88
N ARG A 367 0.16 9.14 21.44
CA ARG A 367 1.31 8.98 22.34
C ARG A 367 2.03 7.65 22.08
N ASN A 368 3.28 7.72 21.65
CA ASN A 368 4.16 6.56 21.60
C ASN A 368 4.81 6.35 22.99
N PHE A 369 4.42 5.29 23.70
CA PHE A 369 4.96 4.99 25.04
C PHE A 369 6.43 4.53 25.01
N ALA A 370 6.97 4.17 23.83
CA ALA A 370 8.39 3.87 23.65
C ALA A 370 9.26 5.13 23.39
N GLU A 371 8.65 6.32 23.30
CA GLU A 371 9.41 7.57 23.14
C GLU A 371 10.25 7.85 24.39
N GLY A 372 11.54 8.13 24.20
CA GLY A 372 12.48 8.34 25.29
C GLY A 372 12.99 7.07 25.98
N ALA A 373 12.58 5.88 25.50
CA ALA A 373 13.07 4.62 26.06
C ALA A 373 14.57 4.42 25.83
N GLU A 374 15.22 3.72 26.75
CA GLU A 374 16.56 3.17 26.56
C GLU A 374 16.45 1.83 25.84
N ALA A 375 17.14 1.72 24.68
CA ALA A 375 17.11 0.51 23.88
C ALA A 375 18.43 -0.25 24.02
N ASN A 376 18.35 -1.50 24.48
CA ASN A 376 19.46 -2.45 24.59
C ASN A 376 19.21 -3.68 23.73
N SER A 377 20.24 -4.44 23.39
CA SER A 377 20.13 -5.65 22.57
C SER A 377 21.06 -6.74 23.05
N SER A 378 20.73 -8.00 22.73
CA SER A 378 21.62 -9.16 22.96
C SER A 378 22.96 -8.99 22.28
N SER A 379 22.96 -8.42 21.08
CA SER A 379 24.12 -8.14 20.26
C SER A 379 23.84 -7.05 19.24
N THR A 380 24.90 -6.45 18.70
CA THR A 380 24.80 -5.37 17.70
C THR A 380 25.90 -5.48 16.67
N LEU A 381 25.54 -5.48 15.41
CA LEU A 381 26.50 -5.32 14.32
C LEU A 381 27.04 -3.87 14.32
N ASN A 382 28.33 -3.71 14.11
CA ASN A 382 28.98 -2.40 14.18
C ASN A 382 28.31 -1.36 13.26
N GLY A 383 27.92 -0.22 13.86
CA GLY A 383 27.22 0.89 13.18
C GLY A 383 25.69 0.75 13.11
N TYR A 384 25.07 -0.27 13.76
CA TYR A 384 23.63 -0.54 13.71
C TYR A 384 23.01 -0.70 15.10
N GLY A 385 23.20 0.33 15.95
CA GLY A 385 22.81 0.30 17.36
C GLY A 385 21.31 0.16 17.61
N ALA A 386 20.97 -0.44 18.77
CA ALA A 386 19.59 -0.70 19.20
C ALA A 386 18.69 0.55 19.20
N ARG A 387 19.23 1.73 19.56
CA ARG A 387 18.47 3.01 19.59
C ARG A 387 17.79 3.39 18.28
N HIS A 388 18.26 2.84 17.14
CA HIS A 388 17.70 3.15 15.83
C HIS A 388 16.27 2.61 15.64
N VAL A 389 15.78 1.73 16.49
CA VAL A 389 14.39 1.26 16.40
C VAL A 389 13.38 2.26 16.97
N LEU A 390 13.85 3.32 17.64
CA LEU A 390 13.00 4.33 18.28
C LEU A 390 12.71 5.54 17.40
N ASP A 391 13.48 5.78 16.34
CA ASP A 391 13.35 6.96 15.49
C ASP A 391 12.32 6.79 14.35
N ARG A 392 11.76 5.60 14.18
CA ARG A 392 10.74 5.25 13.18
C ARG A 392 11.15 5.54 11.73
N LYS A 393 12.45 5.53 11.46
CA LYS A 393 13.00 5.77 10.13
C LYS A 393 13.51 4.47 9.53
N ARG A 394 12.95 4.03 8.42
CA ARG A 394 13.44 2.83 7.71
C ARG A 394 14.91 2.89 7.31
N ALA A 395 15.47 4.09 7.16
CA ALA A 395 16.87 4.29 6.78
C ALA A 395 17.87 3.99 7.91
N THR A 396 17.43 4.07 9.17
CA THR A 396 18.18 3.75 10.37
C THR A 396 17.57 2.50 11.02
N TYR A 397 18.42 1.56 11.43
CA TYR A 397 17.93 0.29 11.94
C TYR A 397 18.99 -0.39 12.82
N TRP A 398 18.54 -1.21 13.73
CA TRP A 398 19.36 -2.17 14.46
C TRP A 398 19.56 -3.44 13.62
N VAL A 399 20.74 -4.06 13.78
CA VAL A 399 21.07 -5.38 13.22
C VAL A 399 21.77 -6.20 14.29
N ALA A 400 21.34 -7.42 14.51
CA ALA A 400 22.04 -8.36 15.39
C ALA A 400 23.44 -8.71 14.86
N SER A 401 24.35 -9.14 15.74
CA SER A 401 25.65 -9.65 15.31
C SER A 401 25.50 -10.97 14.55
N LYS A 402 26.39 -11.21 13.60
CA LYS A 402 26.50 -12.51 12.93
C LYS A 402 26.80 -13.60 13.98
N GLY A 403 25.99 -14.64 14.01
CA GLY A 403 26.16 -15.74 14.97
C GLY A 403 25.32 -15.63 16.25
N ASP A 404 24.66 -14.50 16.50
CA ASP A 404 23.63 -14.45 17.55
C ASP A 404 22.46 -15.33 17.14
N ARG A 405 22.20 -16.38 17.92
CA ARG A 405 21.15 -17.36 17.64
C ARG A 405 19.83 -17.05 18.35
N ASN A 406 19.87 -16.15 19.33
CA ASN A 406 18.71 -15.74 20.11
C ASN A 406 18.67 -14.22 20.22
N PRO A 407 18.64 -13.49 19.11
CA PRO A 407 18.68 -12.03 19.10
C PRO A 407 17.43 -11.44 19.72
N PHE A 408 17.63 -10.44 20.58
CA PHE A 408 16.55 -9.69 21.18
C PHE A 408 16.89 -8.22 21.34
N LEU A 409 15.84 -7.40 21.41
CA LEU A 409 15.87 -6.00 21.80
C LEU A 409 15.07 -5.82 23.09
N THR A 410 15.61 -5.06 24.06
CA THR A 410 14.89 -4.66 25.27
C THR A 410 14.74 -3.14 25.29
N LEU A 411 13.53 -2.67 25.53
CA LEU A 411 13.20 -1.27 25.77
C LEU A 411 12.90 -1.07 27.24
N LYS A 412 13.66 -0.21 27.89
CA LYS A 412 13.33 0.31 29.23
C LYS A 412 12.65 1.66 29.04
N LEU A 413 11.36 1.73 29.36
CA LEU A 413 10.57 2.95 29.24
C LEU A 413 10.99 3.96 30.30
N PRO A 414 10.83 5.28 30.04
CA PRO A 414 11.12 6.31 31.05
C PRO A 414 10.31 6.13 32.33
N ASP A 415 9.04 5.74 32.19
CA ASP A 415 8.10 5.49 33.26
C ASP A 415 7.27 4.23 32.97
N SER A 416 6.69 3.63 34.01
CA SER A 416 5.70 2.57 33.85
C SER A 416 4.47 3.10 33.07
N ALA A 417 4.08 2.42 32.01
CA ALA A 417 3.00 2.84 31.14
C ALA A 417 2.02 1.70 30.84
N THR A 418 0.76 2.07 30.61
CA THR A 418 -0.30 1.14 30.21
C THR A 418 -0.55 1.26 28.72
N PHE A 419 -0.34 0.16 27.99
CA PHE A 419 -0.53 0.04 26.55
C PHE A 419 -1.06 -1.35 26.18
N ASP A 420 -1.58 -1.49 24.97
CA ASP A 420 -2.12 -2.75 24.45
C ASP A 420 -1.84 -2.97 22.95
N VAL A 421 -1.09 -2.08 22.30
CA VAL A 421 -0.71 -2.19 20.89
C VAL A 421 0.80 -2.03 20.73
N ILE A 422 1.40 -2.91 19.93
CA ILE A 422 2.79 -2.79 19.49
C ILE A 422 2.85 -2.72 17.96
N ARG A 423 3.72 -1.85 17.45
CA ARG A 423 4.09 -1.82 16.03
C ARG A 423 5.57 -2.12 15.88
N LEU A 424 5.88 -3.06 15.00
CA LEU A 424 7.22 -3.46 14.60
C LEU A 424 7.40 -3.26 13.10
N ALA A 425 8.64 -2.97 12.66
CA ALA A 425 8.98 -2.91 11.24
C ALA A 425 10.42 -3.39 10.98
N GLU A 426 10.60 -4.12 9.88
CA GLU A 426 11.90 -4.45 9.32
C GLU A 426 12.33 -3.37 8.31
N PRO A 427 13.64 -3.10 8.16
CA PRO A 427 14.18 -2.31 7.06
C PRO A 427 14.07 -3.11 5.75
N ILE A 428 12.89 -3.12 5.14
CA ILE A 428 12.54 -4.00 4.01
C ILE A 428 13.39 -3.81 2.75
N GLN A 429 14.12 -2.71 2.62
CA GLN A 429 15.18 -2.58 1.59
C GLN A 429 16.26 -3.67 1.71
N LEU A 430 16.33 -4.33 2.86
CA LEU A 430 17.17 -5.50 3.11
C LEU A 430 16.44 -6.83 2.90
N GLY A 431 15.21 -6.82 2.40
CA GLY A 431 14.32 -7.98 2.31
C GLY A 431 13.62 -8.31 3.63
N GLN A 432 12.65 -9.21 3.60
CA GLN A 432 11.89 -9.68 4.77
C GLN A 432 12.62 -10.86 5.41
N ARG A 433 13.12 -10.69 6.64
CA ARG A 433 14.09 -11.59 7.27
C ARG A 433 13.51 -12.44 8.38
N VAL A 434 12.61 -11.85 9.20
CA VAL A 434 12.03 -12.50 10.38
C VAL A 434 10.94 -13.48 9.96
N ARG A 435 10.94 -14.67 10.59
CA ARG A 435 9.98 -15.76 10.34
C ARG A 435 9.13 -16.07 11.57
N LYS A 436 9.67 -15.80 12.76
CA LYS A 436 8.95 -15.94 14.02
C LYS A 436 9.54 -15.01 15.06
N PHE A 437 8.68 -14.40 15.84
CA PHE A 437 9.06 -13.53 16.95
C PHE A 437 8.03 -13.61 18.07
N ARG A 438 8.44 -13.20 19.26
CA ARG A 438 7.54 -12.91 20.37
C ARG A 438 7.93 -11.60 21.02
N VAL A 439 6.94 -10.97 21.64
CA VAL A 439 7.13 -9.79 22.49
C VAL A 439 6.81 -10.19 23.91
N GLU A 440 7.72 -9.88 24.80
CA GLU A 440 7.62 -10.11 26.23
C GLU A 440 7.49 -8.78 26.96
N VAL A 441 6.77 -8.79 28.08
CA VAL A 441 6.65 -7.67 29.00
C VAL A 441 7.11 -8.09 30.39
N ARG A 442 7.64 -7.16 31.17
CA ARG A 442 8.08 -7.46 32.54
C ARG A 442 6.91 -7.37 33.50
N GLU A 443 6.56 -8.49 34.15
CA GLU A 443 5.52 -8.61 35.14
C GLU A 443 6.10 -9.35 36.37
N ASN A 444 5.89 -8.79 37.55
CA ASN A 444 6.38 -9.38 38.82
C ASN A 444 7.87 -9.79 38.77
N GLY A 445 8.70 -8.95 38.15
CA GLY A 445 10.15 -9.16 38.03
C GLY A 445 10.59 -10.17 36.96
N ARG A 446 9.67 -10.76 36.17
CA ARG A 446 9.97 -11.76 35.13
C ARG A 446 9.43 -11.30 33.79
N PHE A 447 10.09 -11.72 32.69
CA PHE A 447 9.55 -11.55 31.36
C PHE A 447 8.52 -12.64 31.07
N VAL A 448 7.35 -12.22 30.60
CA VAL A 448 6.24 -13.10 30.18
C VAL A 448 5.86 -12.75 28.74
N THR A 449 5.53 -13.75 27.94
CA THR A 449 5.06 -13.53 26.55
C THR A 449 3.75 -12.76 26.59
N TRP A 450 3.72 -11.67 25.84
CA TRP A 450 2.55 -10.80 25.71
C TRP A 450 1.85 -11.01 24.36
N VAL A 451 2.59 -10.94 23.27
CA VAL A 451 2.11 -11.26 21.91
C VAL A 451 3.21 -11.98 21.14
N GLU A 452 2.82 -12.75 20.14
CA GLU A 452 3.72 -13.46 19.24
C GLU A 452 3.27 -13.35 17.80
N GLY A 453 4.16 -13.62 16.86
CA GLY A 453 3.86 -13.56 15.45
C GLY A 453 4.91 -14.21 14.57
N SER A 454 4.57 -14.33 13.28
CA SER A 454 5.42 -15.00 12.30
C SER A 454 6.11 -14.03 11.34
N SER A 455 5.44 -13.01 10.81
CA SER A 455 6.05 -12.06 9.85
C SER A 455 6.00 -10.64 10.39
N ILE A 456 7.05 -9.86 10.16
CA ILE A 456 7.10 -8.43 10.45
C ILE A 456 7.01 -7.64 9.14
N GLY A 457 7.98 -7.80 8.24
CA GLY A 457 8.00 -7.11 6.95
C GLY A 457 8.02 -5.60 7.06
N ALA A 458 7.28 -4.93 6.17
CA ALA A 458 7.20 -3.46 6.16
C ALA A 458 6.65 -2.90 7.48
N ARG A 459 5.72 -3.62 8.11
CA ARG A 459 5.18 -3.38 9.46
C ARG A 459 4.30 -4.54 9.90
N VAL A 460 4.17 -4.69 11.21
CA VAL A 460 3.12 -5.47 11.85
C VAL A 460 2.60 -4.66 13.03
N ILE A 461 1.27 -4.63 13.22
CA ILE A 461 0.61 -3.97 14.34
C ILE A 461 -0.22 -5.03 15.07
N LEU A 462 0.17 -5.33 16.30
CA LEU A 462 -0.49 -6.36 17.10
C LEU A 462 -1.17 -5.72 18.30
N LYS A 463 -2.39 -6.17 18.58
CA LYS A 463 -3.13 -5.86 19.79
C LYS A 463 -3.00 -7.03 20.76
N GLY A 464 -2.52 -6.75 21.96
CA GLY A 464 -2.51 -7.68 23.08
C GLY A 464 -3.53 -7.31 24.16
N ARG A 465 -3.49 -8.02 25.29
CA ARG A 465 -4.17 -7.54 26.51
C ARG A 465 -3.53 -6.24 26.99
N PRO A 466 -4.27 -5.35 27.65
CA PRO A 466 -3.66 -4.19 28.32
C PRO A 466 -2.62 -4.65 29.36
N VAL A 467 -1.46 -4.01 29.34
CA VAL A 467 -0.36 -4.28 30.28
C VAL A 467 0.18 -2.97 30.83
N THR A 468 0.57 -2.99 32.12
CA THR A 468 1.25 -1.86 32.76
C THR A 468 2.66 -2.31 33.11
N THR A 469 3.65 -1.76 32.42
CA THR A 469 5.06 -2.13 32.60
C THR A 469 5.99 -0.99 32.19
N ASP A 470 7.24 -1.07 32.58
CA ASP A 470 8.31 -0.19 32.17
C ASP A 470 9.37 -0.91 31.31
N GLU A 471 9.16 -2.20 31.00
CA GLU A 471 10.15 -2.96 30.24
C GLU A 471 9.51 -3.95 29.25
N VAL A 472 9.91 -3.84 27.98
CA VAL A 472 9.42 -4.65 26.87
C VAL A 472 10.61 -5.29 26.15
N ARG A 473 10.49 -6.58 25.79
CA ARG A 473 11.52 -7.30 25.02
C ARG A 473 10.92 -7.88 23.75
N VAL A 474 11.56 -7.63 22.61
CA VAL A 474 11.26 -8.27 21.33
C VAL A 474 12.30 -9.35 21.07
N VAL A 475 11.89 -10.61 21.01
CA VAL A 475 12.74 -11.78 20.76
C VAL A 475 12.49 -12.28 19.36
N LEU A 476 13.54 -12.42 18.56
CA LEU A 476 13.47 -12.91 17.19
C LEU A 476 13.88 -14.38 17.17
N GLU A 477 12.88 -15.28 17.02
CA GLU A 477 13.08 -16.73 17.23
C GLU A 477 13.56 -17.45 15.97
N GLU A 478 12.95 -17.08 14.81
CA GLU A 478 13.31 -17.66 13.52
C GLU A 478 13.54 -16.56 12.49
N PHE A 479 14.61 -16.69 11.71
CA PHE A 479 14.96 -15.71 10.67
C PHE A 479 15.75 -16.36 9.54
N LYS A 480 15.57 -15.85 8.32
CA LYS A 480 16.25 -16.34 7.11
C LYS A 480 17.65 -15.74 6.93
N ALA A 481 17.85 -14.54 7.43
CA ALA A 481 19.12 -13.82 7.41
C ALA A 481 19.24 -13.05 8.73
N VAL A 482 20.46 -12.58 9.06
CA VAL A 482 20.71 -11.79 10.29
C VAL A 482 19.60 -10.75 10.46
N PRO A 483 18.82 -10.81 11.54
CA PRO A 483 17.64 -9.99 11.69
C PRO A 483 17.96 -8.52 11.91
N ALA A 484 17.07 -7.67 11.45
CA ALA A 484 17.16 -6.22 11.57
C ALA A 484 15.77 -5.65 11.84
N LEU A 485 15.68 -4.64 12.71
CA LEU A 485 14.46 -3.89 12.98
C LEU A 485 14.73 -2.39 12.84
N CYS A 486 13.77 -1.65 12.27
CA CYS A 486 13.81 -0.19 12.16
C CYS A 486 12.72 0.51 12.98
N GLU A 487 11.77 -0.24 13.55
CA GLU A 487 10.76 0.32 14.42
C GLU A 487 10.34 -0.66 15.50
N VAL A 488 10.27 -0.16 16.76
CA VAL A 488 9.55 -0.73 17.87
C VAL A 488 8.82 0.43 18.54
N SER A 489 7.50 0.44 18.47
CA SER A 489 6.68 1.50 19.07
C SER A 489 5.46 0.92 19.78
N LEU A 490 5.02 1.59 20.85
CA LEU A 490 4.00 1.11 21.78
C LEU A 490 2.85 2.12 21.84
N TRP A 491 1.62 1.62 21.73
CA TRP A 491 0.43 2.45 21.59
C TRP A 491 -0.70 1.93 22.46
N LYS A 492 -1.74 2.74 22.60
CA LYS A 492 -2.98 2.36 23.25
C LYS A 492 -4.10 2.32 22.22
N TYR A 493 -4.81 1.20 22.17
CA TYR A 493 -5.99 1.08 21.31
C TYR A 493 -7.04 2.11 21.74
N PRO A 494 -7.70 2.80 20.79
CA PRO A 494 -8.72 3.79 21.11
C PRO A 494 -9.81 3.19 22.01
N GLY A 495 -10.11 3.87 23.10
CA GLY A 495 -11.16 3.45 24.02
C GLY A 495 -12.51 3.81 23.42
N PHE A 496 -13.28 2.80 22.97
CA PHE A 496 -14.68 3.02 22.66
C PHE A 496 -15.44 3.28 23.96
N LEU A 497 -15.81 4.53 24.19
CA LEU A 497 -16.76 4.87 25.21
C LEU A 497 -18.13 4.30 24.78
N ASN A 498 -18.45 3.08 25.25
CA ASN A 498 -19.80 2.49 25.21
C ASN A 498 -20.47 2.33 23.83
N ALA A 499 -19.77 1.82 22.82
CA ALA A 499 -20.46 1.22 21.69
C ALA A 499 -20.91 -0.21 22.08
N PRO A 500 -22.19 -0.59 21.90
CA PRO A 500 -22.58 -1.98 22.05
C PRO A 500 -21.74 -2.81 21.07
N SER A 501 -21.21 -3.95 21.55
CA SER A 501 -20.49 -4.90 20.71
C SER A 501 -21.45 -5.43 19.64
N VAL A 502 -21.45 -4.81 18.47
CA VAL A 502 -22.09 -5.38 17.29
C VAL A 502 -21.11 -6.44 16.81
N SER A 503 -21.35 -7.69 17.21
CA SER A 503 -20.73 -8.83 16.57
C SER A 503 -21.24 -8.87 15.13
N TYR A 504 -20.42 -8.42 14.20
CA TYR A 504 -20.66 -8.72 12.78
C TYR A 504 -20.38 -10.21 12.62
N ASP A 505 -21.45 -10.97 12.47
CA ASP A 505 -21.35 -12.37 12.05
C ASP A 505 -20.75 -12.37 10.63
N LEU A 506 -19.46 -12.65 10.55
CA LEU A 506 -18.73 -12.75 9.28
C LEU A 506 -19.30 -13.86 8.38
N SER A 507 -20.15 -14.76 8.91
CA SER A 507 -20.86 -15.76 8.13
C SER A 507 -22.00 -15.18 7.31
N LEU A 508 -22.50 -13.95 7.63
CA LEU A 508 -23.55 -13.26 6.89
C LEU A 508 -23.00 -12.27 5.86
N ILE A 509 -21.70 -12.03 5.79
CA ILE A 509 -21.05 -11.34 4.67
C ILE A 509 -20.71 -12.37 3.57
N HIS A 510 -21.55 -13.36 3.35
CA HIS A 510 -21.82 -13.88 2.04
C HIS A 510 -22.77 -12.87 1.36
N ILE A 511 -22.26 -11.66 1.10
CA ILE A 511 -22.67 -10.98 -0.12
C ILE A 511 -22.20 -11.96 -1.18
N SER A 512 -23.19 -12.70 -1.70
CA SER A 512 -22.99 -13.47 -2.91
C SER A 512 -22.07 -12.62 -3.77
N GLU A 513 -20.81 -13.09 -3.99
CA GLU A 513 -20.09 -12.65 -5.17
C GLU A 513 -21.17 -12.42 -6.21
N PRO A 514 -21.26 -11.24 -6.86
CA PRO A 514 -22.02 -11.16 -8.08
C PRO A 514 -21.35 -12.25 -8.91
N THR A 515 -21.99 -13.40 -8.88
CA THR A 515 -21.46 -14.69 -9.30
C THR A 515 -20.48 -14.43 -10.43
N ARG A 516 -19.15 -14.54 -10.17
CA ARG A 516 -18.26 -15.09 -11.18
C ARG A 516 -18.91 -16.44 -11.50
N ARG A 517 -20.03 -16.41 -12.26
CA ARG A 517 -20.63 -17.61 -12.80
C ARG A 517 -19.47 -18.31 -13.47
N ARG A 518 -19.06 -19.40 -12.86
CA ARG A 518 -18.24 -20.40 -13.53
C ARG A 518 -18.98 -20.69 -14.84
N GLY A 519 -18.61 -19.94 -15.88
CA GLY A 519 -18.95 -20.30 -17.22
C GLY A 519 -18.10 -21.53 -17.49
N ILE A 520 -18.78 -22.63 -17.62
CA ILE A 520 -18.28 -23.86 -18.25
C ILE A 520 -17.69 -23.50 -19.61
#